data_eb0cc3614c7c88ddbd5f73b99574a49f
#
_entry.id   eb0cc3614c7c88ddbd5f73b99574a49f
#
_cell.length_a   1.000
_cell.length_b   1.000
_cell.length_c   1.000
_cell.angle_alpha   90.00
_cell.angle_beta   90.00
_cell.angle_gamma   90.00
#
_symmetry.space_group_name_H-M   'P 1'
#
loop_
_entity.id
_entity.type
_entity.pdbx_description
1 polymer ?
#
loop_
_entity_poly.entity_id
_entity_poly.type
_entity_poly.pdbx_seq_one_letter_code
_entity_poly.pdbx_strand_id
1 'polypeptide(L)'
;AAIDEATVAELANPNKPELKNDTTSLFNILDDRIKRLTQYQNHAYAKRYESEVLRIHKQNETREEKQSLSISFARHLFDLMAYKDEYEIARMYADPAFLKNLRDAFDGNFKIRFNLAPPLFAKRDAKGHLIKTEYGGWMKYLFKPLAKLKFLRGSALDLFGKTDERRKERQLVDDYITMVEESLAGSETFTTDALKEIIELPSEIRGYGHVKLEAIDRFYARWSQIRKKAYEGTGQKAA
;
A
#
# COMPACT_ATOMS: atom_id res chain seq x y z
N ALA A 1 -23.35 22.18 -3.90
CA ALA A 1 -22.79 21.48 -2.74
C ALA A 1 -21.34 21.13 -3.03
N ALA A 2 -20.45 21.31 -2.07
CA ALA A 2 -19.09 20.79 -2.17
C ALA A 2 -19.09 19.37 -1.60
N ILE A 3 -18.43 18.43 -2.29
CA ILE A 3 -18.22 17.09 -1.75
C ILE A 3 -16.97 17.12 -0.92
N ASP A 4 -16.97 16.40 0.21
CA ASP A 4 -15.79 16.23 1.01
C ASP A 4 -14.74 15.32 0.30
N GLU A 5 -13.50 15.48 0.72
CA GLU A 5 -12.36 14.76 0.14
C GLU A 5 -12.45 13.24 0.33
N ALA A 6 -13.12 12.79 1.40
CA ALA A 6 -13.31 11.37 1.68
C ALA A 6 -14.26 10.72 0.67
N THR A 7 -15.36 11.38 0.32
CA THR A 7 -16.30 10.93 -0.72
C THR A 7 -15.64 10.89 -2.09
N VAL A 8 -14.82 11.91 -2.44
CA VAL A 8 -14.08 11.91 -3.71
C VAL A 8 -13.03 10.78 -3.72
N ALA A 9 -12.33 10.58 -2.62
CA ALA A 9 -11.37 9.48 -2.48
C ALA A 9 -12.05 8.11 -2.58
N GLU A 10 -13.26 7.97 -2.05
CA GLU A 10 -14.06 6.76 -2.15
C GLU A 10 -14.51 6.49 -3.59
N LEU A 11 -15.01 7.51 -4.29
CA LEU A 11 -15.41 7.41 -5.71
C LEU A 11 -14.23 7.13 -6.64
N ALA A 12 -13.05 7.63 -6.30
CA ALA A 12 -11.82 7.43 -7.05
C ALA A 12 -11.05 6.17 -6.64
N ASN A 13 -11.53 5.41 -5.64
CA ASN A 13 -10.81 4.25 -5.13
C ASN A 13 -10.99 3.02 -6.02
N PRO A 14 -9.98 2.63 -6.84
CA PRO A 14 -10.05 1.44 -7.69
C PRO A 14 -9.97 0.15 -6.86
N ASN A 15 -9.60 0.27 -5.58
CA ASN A 15 -9.51 -0.81 -4.63
C ASN A 15 -10.79 -0.95 -3.77
N LYS A 16 -11.85 -0.18 -4.08
CA LYS A 16 -13.17 -0.48 -3.49
C LYS A 16 -13.53 -1.90 -3.94
N PRO A 17 -13.60 -2.88 -3.05
CA PRO A 17 -13.92 -4.21 -3.46
C PRO A 17 -15.32 -4.18 -4.07
N GLU A 18 -15.44 -4.51 -5.35
CA GLU A 18 -16.69 -5.12 -5.80
C GLU A 18 -16.79 -6.44 -5.03
N LEU A 19 -17.60 -6.41 -3.97
CA LEU A 19 -17.82 -7.49 -2.99
C LEU A 19 -18.55 -8.70 -3.60
N LYS A 20 -18.16 -9.15 -4.79
CA LYS A 20 -18.79 -10.29 -5.47
C LYS A 20 -17.86 -11.44 -5.83
N ASN A 21 -16.54 -11.33 -5.57
CA ASN A 21 -15.67 -12.47 -5.70
C ASN A 21 -15.36 -13.01 -4.30
N ASP A 22 -15.60 -14.27 -4.10
CA ASP A 22 -15.24 -15.04 -2.91
C ASP A 22 -13.72 -14.90 -2.65
N THR A 23 -13.34 -13.86 -1.90
CA THR A 23 -11.94 -13.56 -1.53
C THR A 23 -11.48 -14.43 -0.37
N THR A 24 -12.16 -15.55 -0.10
CA THR A 24 -11.83 -16.47 0.99
C THR A 24 -10.70 -17.41 0.63
N SER A 25 -10.42 -17.67 -0.65
CA SER A 25 -9.30 -18.51 -1.05
C SER A 25 -8.06 -17.68 -1.41
N LEU A 26 -6.87 -18.20 -1.08
CA LEU A 26 -5.60 -17.58 -1.45
C LEU A 26 -5.47 -17.39 -2.97
N PHE A 27 -5.97 -18.35 -3.74
CA PHE A 27 -5.94 -18.28 -5.20
C PHE A 27 -6.73 -17.08 -5.74
N ASN A 28 -7.93 -16.86 -5.25
CA ASN A 28 -8.77 -15.74 -5.68
C ASN A 28 -8.15 -14.39 -5.32
N ILE A 29 -7.51 -14.30 -4.15
CA ILE A 29 -6.77 -13.10 -3.73
C ILE A 29 -5.58 -12.85 -4.65
N LEU A 30 -4.80 -13.87 -4.95
CA LEU A 30 -3.65 -13.76 -5.86
C LEU A 30 -4.08 -13.27 -7.24
N ASP A 31 -5.11 -13.89 -7.84
CA ASP A 31 -5.60 -13.51 -9.18
C ASP A 31 -6.04 -12.03 -9.23
N ASP A 32 -6.81 -11.57 -8.25
CA ASP A 32 -7.23 -10.16 -8.17
C ASP A 32 -6.04 -9.22 -7.97
N ARG A 33 -5.15 -9.52 -7.02
CA ARG A 33 -4.03 -8.65 -6.65
C ARG A 33 -2.95 -8.58 -7.74
N ILE A 34 -2.69 -9.68 -8.45
CA ILE A 34 -1.79 -9.71 -9.62
C ILE A 34 -2.31 -8.79 -10.72
N LYS A 35 -3.60 -8.83 -11.02
CA LYS A 35 -4.24 -7.93 -12.00
C LYS A 35 -4.07 -6.46 -11.59
N ARG A 36 -4.33 -6.14 -10.33
CA ARG A 36 -4.20 -4.77 -9.79
C ARG A 36 -2.76 -4.28 -9.79
N LEU A 37 -1.79 -5.09 -9.36
CA LEU A 37 -0.37 -4.70 -9.36
C LEU A 37 0.19 -4.57 -10.77
N THR A 38 -0.29 -5.36 -11.74
CA THR A 38 0.03 -5.18 -13.15
C THR A 38 -0.48 -3.82 -13.68
N GLN A 39 -1.69 -3.42 -13.27
CA GLN A 39 -2.23 -2.10 -13.59
C GLN A 39 -1.50 -0.98 -12.83
N TYR A 40 -1.12 -1.22 -11.58
CA TYR A 40 -0.42 -0.28 -10.71
C TYR A 40 0.97 0.05 -11.28
N GLN A 41 1.76 -0.95 -11.64
CA GLN A 41 3.10 -0.74 -12.19
C GLN A 41 3.33 -1.54 -13.49
N ASN A 42 3.57 -2.86 -13.39
CA ASN A 42 3.80 -3.76 -14.51
C ASN A 42 3.71 -5.24 -14.07
N HIS A 43 3.82 -6.14 -15.04
CA HIS A 43 3.76 -7.58 -14.80
C HIS A 43 4.91 -8.09 -13.90
N ALA A 44 6.12 -7.57 -14.05
CA ALA A 44 7.28 -8.00 -13.23
C ALA A 44 7.06 -7.67 -11.75
N TYR A 45 6.48 -6.52 -11.44
CA TYR A 45 6.12 -6.12 -10.08
C TYR A 45 5.04 -7.02 -9.49
N ALA A 46 4.02 -7.34 -10.27
CA ALA A 46 2.97 -8.29 -9.87
C ALA A 46 3.51 -9.71 -9.65
N LYS A 47 4.46 -10.15 -10.50
CA LYS A 47 5.10 -11.45 -10.35
C LYS A 47 5.98 -11.54 -9.10
N ARG A 48 6.64 -10.44 -8.72
CA ARG A 48 7.34 -10.36 -7.43
C ARG A 48 6.38 -10.64 -6.27
N TYR A 49 5.23 -9.96 -6.24
CA TYR A 49 4.19 -10.20 -5.23
C TYR A 49 3.75 -11.66 -5.17
N GLU A 50 3.40 -12.23 -6.33
CA GLU A 50 2.99 -13.64 -6.43
C GLU A 50 4.07 -14.59 -5.87
N SER A 51 5.33 -14.38 -6.27
CA SER A 51 6.44 -15.22 -5.84
C SER A 51 6.64 -15.17 -4.33
N GLU A 52 6.56 -13.97 -3.71
CA GLU A 52 6.71 -13.81 -2.27
C GLU A 52 5.55 -14.46 -1.50
N VAL A 53 4.31 -14.28 -1.95
CA VAL A 53 3.16 -14.91 -1.30
C VAL A 53 3.22 -16.43 -1.38
N LEU A 54 3.56 -16.98 -2.53
CA LEU A 54 3.69 -18.44 -2.71
C LEU A 54 4.85 -19.00 -1.88
N ARG A 55 5.95 -18.27 -1.76
CA ARG A 55 7.10 -18.66 -0.96
C ARG A 55 6.74 -18.74 0.53
N ILE A 56 6.10 -17.70 1.08
CA ILE A 56 5.61 -17.70 2.47
C ILE A 56 4.55 -18.79 2.69
N HIS A 57 3.65 -18.99 1.73
CA HIS A 57 2.66 -20.05 1.81
C HIS A 57 3.29 -21.44 1.90
N LYS A 58 4.37 -21.69 1.14
CA LYS A 58 5.13 -22.93 1.19
C LYS A 58 5.87 -23.13 2.51
N GLN A 59 6.54 -22.08 3.01
CA GLN A 59 7.25 -22.13 4.29
C GLN A 59 6.31 -22.39 5.49
N ASN A 60 5.06 -22.04 5.36
CA ASN A 60 4.03 -22.21 6.39
C ASN A 60 3.31 -23.58 6.28
N GLU A 61 3.81 -24.54 5.50
CA GLU A 61 3.11 -25.77 5.08
C GLU A 61 2.72 -26.71 6.22
N THR A 62 3.47 -26.70 7.31
CA THR A 62 3.27 -27.58 8.47
C THR A 62 2.31 -27.00 9.53
N ARG A 63 1.85 -25.75 9.40
CA ARG A 63 1.01 -25.09 10.39
C ARG A 63 -0.48 -25.32 10.09
N GLU A 64 -1.28 -25.60 11.12
CA GLU A 64 -2.74 -25.78 10.99
C GLU A 64 -3.43 -24.54 10.36
N GLU A 65 -2.93 -23.34 10.67
CA GLU A 65 -3.49 -22.08 10.20
C GLU A 65 -2.86 -21.55 8.91
N LYS A 66 -2.15 -22.40 8.15
CA LYS A 66 -1.46 -22.07 6.90
C LYS A 66 -2.28 -21.16 5.99
N GLN A 67 -3.52 -21.53 5.74
CA GLN A 67 -4.39 -20.81 4.80
C GLN A 67 -4.68 -19.39 5.27
N SER A 68 -5.07 -19.21 6.54
CA SER A 68 -5.42 -17.88 7.07
C SER A 68 -4.21 -16.96 7.16
N LEU A 69 -3.06 -17.46 7.62
CA LEU A 69 -1.81 -16.70 7.68
C LEU A 69 -1.35 -16.24 6.30
N SER A 70 -1.42 -17.13 5.29
CA SER A 70 -1.06 -16.79 3.92
C SER A 70 -2.00 -15.76 3.30
N ILE A 71 -3.29 -15.83 3.60
CA ILE A 71 -4.29 -14.85 3.16
C ILE A 71 -4.02 -13.49 3.78
N SER A 72 -3.79 -13.42 5.08
CA SER A 72 -3.46 -12.16 5.77
C SER A 72 -2.16 -11.56 5.23
N PHE A 73 -1.11 -12.36 5.08
CA PHE A 73 0.13 -11.93 4.48
C PHE A 73 -0.07 -11.37 3.06
N ALA A 74 -0.80 -12.08 2.20
CA ALA A 74 -1.08 -11.65 0.84
C ALA A 74 -1.80 -10.31 0.79
N ARG A 75 -2.77 -10.08 1.68
CA ARG A 75 -3.50 -8.80 1.77
C ARG A 75 -2.59 -7.66 2.20
N HIS A 76 -1.86 -7.84 3.28
CA HIS A 76 -0.99 -6.80 3.83
C HIS A 76 0.20 -6.48 2.92
N LEU A 77 0.81 -7.51 2.31
CA LEU A 77 1.86 -7.28 1.32
C LEU A 77 1.36 -6.46 0.13
N PHE A 78 0.15 -6.76 -0.37
CA PHE A 78 -0.47 -5.97 -1.43
C PHE A 78 -0.67 -4.51 -1.00
N ASP A 79 -1.19 -4.26 0.20
CA ASP A 79 -1.44 -2.90 0.70
C ASP A 79 -0.15 -2.10 0.84
N LEU A 80 0.95 -2.74 1.26
CA LEU A 80 2.28 -2.13 1.29
C LEU A 80 2.83 -1.86 -0.10
N MET A 81 2.64 -2.78 -1.06
CA MET A 81 3.14 -2.66 -2.43
C MET A 81 2.34 -1.65 -3.26
N ALA A 82 1.04 -1.48 -2.99
CA ALA A 82 0.14 -0.61 -3.76
C ALA A 82 -0.07 0.76 -3.09
N TYR A 83 1.00 1.38 -2.59
CA TYR A 83 0.89 2.70 -1.96
C TYR A 83 0.49 3.79 -2.97
N LYS A 84 -0.26 4.80 -2.48
CA LYS A 84 -0.75 5.90 -3.31
C LYS A 84 0.35 6.95 -3.51
N ASP A 85 1.05 6.87 -4.64
CA ASP A 85 1.96 7.89 -5.12
C ASP A 85 1.30 8.78 -6.19
N GLU A 86 2.08 9.70 -6.73
CA GLU A 86 1.63 10.66 -7.73
C GLU A 86 1.19 9.98 -9.04
N TYR A 87 1.83 8.88 -9.43
CA TYR A 87 1.45 8.10 -10.61
C TYR A 87 0.12 7.38 -10.40
N GLU A 88 -0.09 6.81 -9.21
CA GLU A 88 -1.34 6.12 -8.87
C GLU A 88 -2.48 7.10 -8.72
N ILE A 89 -2.28 8.25 -8.07
CA ILE A 89 -3.27 9.32 -8.00
C ILE A 89 -3.65 9.78 -9.41
N ALA A 90 -2.66 9.97 -10.28
CA ALA A 90 -2.91 10.35 -11.67
C ALA A 90 -3.70 9.28 -12.44
N ARG A 91 -3.39 8.00 -12.22
CA ARG A 91 -4.13 6.87 -12.82
C ARG A 91 -5.59 6.85 -12.38
N MET A 92 -5.84 7.02 -11.07
CA MET A 92 -7.18 7.05 -10.50
C MET A 92 -8.03 8.19 -11.09
N TYR A 93 -7.48 9.40 -11.17
CA TYR A 93 -8.19 10.55 -11.73
C TYR A 93 -8.28 10.53 -13.27
N ALA A 94 -7.41 9.79 -13.95
CA ALA A 94 -7.49 9.60 -15.40
C ALA A 94 -8.43 8.47 -15.82
N ASP A 95 -8.92 7.66 -14.87
CA ASP A 95 -9.81 6.54 -15.15
C ASP A 95 -11.16 7.03 -15.66
N PRO A 96 -11.62 6.55 -16.83
CA PRO A 96 -12.95 6.88 -17.34
C PRO A 96 -14.09 6.53 -16.37
N ALA A 97 -13.94 5.46 -15.58
CA ALA A 97 -14.92 5.05 -14.59
C ALA A 97 -15.08 6.10 -13.49
N PHE A 98 -13.99 6.73 -13.03
CA PHE A 98 -14.05 7.83 -12.07
C PHE A 98 -14.91 9.00 -12.58
N LEU A 99 -14.68 9.44 -13.83
CA LEU A 99 -15.45 10.53 -14.43
C LEU A 99 -16.91 10.15 -14.70
N LYS A 100 -17.18 8.87 -14.97
CA LYS A 100 -18.54 8.35 -15.10
C LYS A 100 -19.23 8.36 -13.74
N ASN A 101 -18.61 7.82 -12.70
CA ASN A 101 -19.17 7.78 -11.35
C ASN A 101 -19.49 9.18 -10.82
N LEU A 102 -18.62 10.17 -11.10
CA LEU A 102 -18.90 11.57 -10.76
C LEU A 102 -20.12 12.10 -11.48
N ARG A 103 -20.28 11.80 -12.78
CA ARG A 103 -21.47 12.24 -13.54
C ARG A 103 -22.75 11.57 -13.06
N ASP A 104 -22.66 10.31 -12.67
CA ASP A 104 -23.79 9.54 -12.15
C ASP A 104 -24.20 9.98 -10.74
N ALA A 105 -23.26 10.54 -9.97
CA ALA A 105 -23.49 11.03 -8.61
C ALA A 105 -24.00 12.48 -8.52
N PHE A 106 -23.96 13.24 -9.61
CA PHE A 106 -24.35 14.66 -9.65
C PHE A 106 -25.22 14.99 -10.83
N ASP A 107 -26.34 15.65 -10.55
CA ASP A 107 -27.20 16.24 -11.57
C ASP A 107 -26.63 17.58 -12.05
N GLY A 108 -26.69 17.81 -13.37
CA GLY A 108 -26.35 19.10 -13.98
C GLY A 108 -24.85 19.33 -14.23
N ASN A 109 -24.50 20.59 -14.46
CA ASN A 109 -23.12 20.99 -14.74
C ASN A 109 -22.35 21.20 -13.44
N PHE A 110 -21.26 20.43 -13.24
CA PHE A 110 -20.36 20.57 -12.11
C PHE A 110 -18.94 20.94 -12.57
N LYS A 111 -18.21 21.59 -11.67
CA LYS A 111 -16.79 21.94 -11.87
C LYS A 111 -15.94 21.09 -10.91
N ILE A 112 -14.97 20.39 -11.46
CA ILE A 112 -14.00 19.64 -10.66
C ILE A 112 -12.85 20.56 -10.28
N ARG A 113 -12.47 20.55 -9.00
CA ARG A 113 -11.27 21.19 -8.46
C ARG A 113 -10.46 20.14 -7.71
N PHE A 114 -9.15 20.15 -7.91
CA PHE A 114 -8.24 19.19 -7.33
C PHE A 114 -7.40 19.85 -6.24
N ASN A 115 -7.50 19.38 -5.01
CA ASN A 115 -6.65 19.82 -3.91
C ASN A 115 -5.42 18.92 -3.83
N LEU A 116 -4.29 19.37 -4.37
CA LEU A 116 -3.07 18.61 -4.51
C LEU A 116 -1.89 19.32 -3.86
N ALA A 117 -0.92 18.56 -3.42
CA ALA A 117 0.37 19.04 -2.93
C ALA A 117 1.52 18.34 -3.67
N PRO A 118 1.73 18.61 -4.98
CA PRO A 118 2.78 17.95 -5.76
C PRO A 118 4.15 18.21 -5.13
N PRO A 119 4.93 17.18 -4.76
CA PRO A 119 6.17 17.35 -3.99
C PRO A 119 7.19 18.31 -4.61
N LEU A 120 7.17 18.42 -5.96
CA LEU A 120 8.09 19.27 -6.73
C LEU A 120 7.71 20.76 -6.71
N PHE A 121 6.43 21.09 -6.46
CA PHE A 121 5.91 22.46 -6.63
C PHE A 121 5.14 22.97 -5.42
N ALA A 122 4.75 22.09 -4.50
CA ALA A 122 3.98 22.51 -3.34
C ALA A 122 4.83 23.32 -2.35
N LYS A 123 4.24 24.38 -1.81
CA LYS A 123 4.82 25.13 -0.70
C LYS A 123 4.85 24.27 0.56
N ARG A 124 5.76 24.57 1.47
CA ARG A 124 5.85 23.94 2.78
C ARG A 124 5.44 24.93 3.88
N ASP A 125 4.79 24.41 4.91
CA ASP A 125 4.51 25.18 6.12
C ASP A 125 5.77 25.34 7.00
N ALA A 126 5.62 26.03 8.13
CA ALA A 126 6.71 26.23 9.09
C ALA A 126 7.26 24.93 9.71
N LYS A 127 6.51 23.83 9.63
CA LYS A 127 6.90 22.48 10.09
C LYS A 127 7.46 21.61 8.95
N GLY A 128 7.57 22.17 7.73
CA GLY A 128 8.05 21.45 6.55
C GLY A 128 7.01 20.57 5.83
N HIS A 129 5.75 20.60 6.25
CA HIS A 129 4.68 19.82 5.61
C HIS A 129 4.25 20.49 4.31
N LEU A 130 3.88 19.69 3.31
CA LEU A 130 3.39 20.15 2.03
C LEU A 130 2.00 20.78 2.18
N ILE A 131 1.85 22.01 1.66
CA ILE A 131 0.57 22.72 1.65
C ILE A 131 -0.20 22.35 0.40
N LYS A 132 -1.43 21.84 0.57
CA LYS A 132 -2.34 21.57 -0.56
C LYS A 132 -2.73 22.87 -1.23
N THR A 133 -2.74 22.89 -2.55
CA THR A 133 -3.19 24.00 -3.40
C THR A 133 -4.31 23.52 -4.30
N GLU A 134 -5.32 24.37 -4.49
CA GLU A 134 -6.44 24.10 -5.39
C GLU A 134 -6.03 24.30 -6.85
N TYR A 135 -6.28 23.29 -7.67
CA TYR A 135 -6.08 23.31 -9.11
C TYR A 135 -7.42 23.16 -9.84
N GLY A 136 -7.59 23.88 -10.94
CA GLY A 136 -8.80 23.81 -11.77
C GLY A 136 -8.91 22.50 -12.57
N GLY A 137 -10.07 22.31 -13.23
CA GLY A 137 -10.37 21.11 -14.01
C GLY A 137 -9.41 20.81 -15.18
N TRP A 138 -8.54 21.76 -15.59
CA TRP A 138 -7.49 21.54 -16.56
C TRP A 138 -6.46 20.48 -16.15
N MET A 139 -6.29 20.26 -14.83
CA MET A 139 -5.36 19.27 -14.26
C MET A 139 -5.65 17.84 -14.78
N LYS A 140 -6.91 17.53 -15.11
CA LYS A 140 -7.28 16.23 -15.71
C LYS A 140 -6.50 15.87 -16.96
N TYR A 141 -6.04 16.87 -17.74
CA TYR A 141 -5.26 16.63 -18.94
C TYR A 141 -3.81 16.22 -18.64
N LEU A 142 -3.29 16.59 -17.48
CA LEU A 142 -1.97 16.19 -17.00
C LEU A 142 -1.96 14.80 -16.37
N PHE A 143 -3.09 14.32 -15.84
CA PHE A 143 -3.13 13.00 -15.22
C PHE A 143 -2.92 11.87 -16.22
N LYS A 144 -3.45 11.98 -17.45
CA LYS A 144 -3.27 10.93 -18.47
C LYS A 144 -1.82 10.66 -18.82
N PRO A 145 -0.98 11.66 -19.20
CA PRO A 145 0.43 11.43 -19.46
C PRO A 145 1.18 10.99 -18.19
N LEU A 146 0.88 11.58 -17.03
CA LEU A 146 1.53 11.21 -15.77
C LEU A 146 1.24 9.74 -15.38
N ALA A 147 0.00 9.29 -15.52
CA ALA A 147 -0.38 7.90 -15.27
C ALA A 147 0.40 6.89 -16.16
N LYS A 148 0.75 7.29 -17.40
CA LYS A 148 1.54 6.45 -18.30
C LYS A 148 3.00 6.31 -17.85
N LEU A 149 3.52 7.24 -17.04
CA LEU A 149 4.87 7.23 -16.52
C LEU A 149 5.05 6.32 -15.29
N LYS A 150 4.03 5.58 -14.89
CA LYS A 150 4.05 4.63 -13.76
C LYS A 150 5.20 3.60 -13.83
N PHE A 151 5.71 3.29 -15.03
CA PHE A 151 6.83 2.38 -15.22
C PHE A 151 8.17 2.95 -14.72
N LEU A 152 8.25 4.27 -14.51
CA LEU A 152 9.43 4.92 -13.94
C LEU A 152 9.55 4.69 -12.43
N ARG A 153 8.47 4.26 -11.77
CA ARG A 153 8.42 4.04 -10.31
C ARG A 153 9.59 3.18 -9.84
N GLY A 154 10.35 3.71 -8.90
CA GLY A 154 11.53 3.04 -8.35
C GLY A 154 12.78 3.04 -9.25
N SER A 155 12.72 3.63 -10.45
CA SER A 155 13.89 3.78 -11.33
C SER A 155 14.70 5.05 -11.01
N ALA A 156 15.88 5.18 -11.63
CA ALA A 156 16.69 6.39 -11.52
C ALA A 156 15.98 7.66 -12.05
N LEU A 157 15.02 7.49 -12.96
CA LEU A 157 14.20 8.56 -13.56
C LEU A 157 12.90 8.83 -12.79
N ASP A 158 12.66 8.15 -11.68
CA ASP A 158 11.52 8.38 -10.81
C ASP A 158 11.68 9.70 -10.03
N LEU A 159 11.05 10.76 -10.53
CA LEU A 159 11.12 12.09 -9.93
C LEU A 159 10.47 12.16 -8.54
N PHE A 160 9.42 11.41 -8.34
CA PHE A 160 8.64 11.40 -7.08
C PHE A 160 9.21 10.40 -6.05
N GLY A 161 9.80 9.31 -6.53
CA GLY A 161 10.33 8.24 -5.70
C GLY A 161 11.58 8.57 -4.88
N LYS A 162 12.15 9.78 -5.02
CA LYS A 162 13.36 10.21 -4.33
C LYS A 162 13.11 10.81 -2.94
N THR A 163 11.86 11.03 -2.56
CA THR A 163 11.51 11.54 -1.23
C THR A 163 11.78 10.49 -0.16
N ASP A 164 12.05 10.93 1.08
CA ASP A 164 12.29 10.02 2.21
C ASP A 164 11.07 9.13 2.47
N GLU A 165 9.85 9.69 2.33
CA GLU A 165 8.61 8.93 2.45
C GLU A 165 8.58 7.76 1.46
N ARG A 166 8.86 8.01 0.17
CA ARG A 166 8.84 6.96 -0.86
C ARG A 166 9.96 5.93 -0.70
N ARG A 167 11.10 6.35 -0.18
CA ARG A 167 12.20 5.42 0.17
C ARG A 167 11.80 4.51 1.31
N LYS A 168 11.24 5.07 2.40
CA LYS A 168 10.73 4.29 3.54
C LYS A 168 9.61 3.33 3.14
N GLU A 169 8.68 3.75 2.28
CA GLU A 169 7.60 2.88 1.80
C GLU A 169 8.13 1.67 1.00
N ARG A 170 9.12 1.87 0.13
CA ARG A 170 9.74 0.75 -0.59
C ARG A 170 10.53 -0.17 0.33
N GLN A 171 11.32 0.42 1.25
CA GLN A 171 12.07 -0.34 2.24
C GLN A 171 11.14 -1.19 3.12
N LEU A 172 10.01 -0.63 3.53
CA LEU A 172 9.03 -1.31 4.37
C LEU A 172 8.50 -2.60 3.73
N VAL A 173 8.37 -2.65 2.40
CA VAL A 173 7.96 -3.88 1.70
C VAL A 173 8.99 -4.99 1.90
N ASP A 174 10.27 -4.67 1.69
CA ASP A 174 11.36 -5.65 1.83
C ASP A 174 11.55 -6.08 3.28
N ASP A 175 11.50 -5.13 4.22
CA ASP A 175 11.61 -5.39 5.65
C ASP A 175 10.46 -6.26 6.15
N TYR A 176 9.21 -5.99 5.72
CA TYR A 176 8.06 -6.79 6.12
C TYR A 176 8.18 -8.24 5.65
N ILE A 177 8.60 -8.47 4.41
CA ILE A 177 8.84 -9.82 3.90
C ILE A 177 9.90 -10.52 4.77
N THR A 178 11.01 -9.84 5.05
CA THR A 178 12.11 -10.39 5.88
C THR A 178 11.66 -10.70 7.30
N MET A 179 10.86 -9.82 7.92
CA MET A 179 10.32 -10.03 9.28
C MET A 179 9.43 -11.29 9.36
N VAL A 180 8.56 -11.48 8.36
CA VAL A 180 7.70 -12.67 8.30
C VAL A 180 8.53 -13.94 8.07
N GLU A 181 9.54 -13.89 7.20
CA GLU A 181 10.45 -15.02 6.98
C GLU A 181 11.25 -15.39 8.21
N GLU A 182 11.85 -14.41 8.90
CA GLU A 182 12.58 -14.62 10.16
C GLU A 182 11.68 -15.32 11.19
N SER A 183 10.41 -14.86 11.27
CA SER A 183 9.45 -15.42 12.23
C SER A 183 9.00 -16.84 11.88
N LEU A 184 8.93 -17.17 10.59
CA LEU A 184 8.61 -18.52 10.13
C LEU A 184 9.79 -19.48 10.32
N ALA A 185 11.01 -19.03 10.02
CA ALA A 185 12.24 -19.82 10.19
C ALA A 185 12.53 -20.09 11.67
N GLY A 186 12.25 -19.12 12.55
CA GLY A 186 12.41 -19.23 14.00
C GLY A 186 11.19 -19.87 14.70
N SER A 187 10.68 -20.99 14.20
CA SER A 187 9.46 -21.64 14.73
C SER A 187 9.56 -22.06 16.20
N GLU A 188 10.75 -22.25 16.75
CA GLU A 188 10.97 -22.52 18.18
C GLU A 188 10.97 -21.23 19.01
N THR A 189 11.24 -20.09 18.39
CA THR A 189 11.32 -18.77 19.02
C THR A 189 10.00 -18.01 18.92
N PHE A 190 9.36 -18.03 17.72
CA PHE A 190 8.12 -17.32 17.48
C PHE A 190 6.90 -18.26 17.57
N THR A 191 6.03 -18.00 18.54
CA THR A 191 4.75 -18.70 18.64
C THR A 191 3.84 -18.36 17.45
N THR A 192 2.81 -19.17 17.21
CA THR A 192 1.80 -18.90 16.18
C THR A 192 1.11 -17.56 16.40
N ASP A 193 0.84 -17.18 17.66
CA ASP A 193 0.21 -15.89 17.98
C ASP A 193 1.15 -14.72 17.69
N ALA A 194 2.45 -14.84 18.00
CA ALA A 194 3.44 -13.83 17.64
C ALA A 194 3.55 -13.67 16.10
N LEU A 195 3.53 -14.78 15.35
CA LEU A 195 3.51 -14.74 13.89
C LEU A 195 2.25 -14.05 13.33
N LYS A 196 1.08 -14.33 13.89
CA LYS A 196 -0.16 -13.62 13.52
C LYS A 196 -0.03 -12.11 13.77
N GLU A 197 0.44 -11.74 14.96
CA GLU A 197 0.64 -10.33 15.31
C GLU A 197 1.59 -9.64 14.32
N ILE A 198 2.70 -10.29 13.93
CA ILE A 198 3.66 -9.77 12.96
C ILE A 198 3.02 -9.60 11.57
N ILE A 199 2.26 -10.58 11.10
CA ILE A 199 1.57 -10.52 9.80
C ILE A 199 0.56 -9.37 9.78
N GLU A 200 -0.12 -9.08 10.88
CA GLU A 200 -1.15 -8.03 10.99
C GLU A 200 -0.58 -6.61 11.22
N LEU A 201 0.71 -6.46 11.57
CA LEU A 201 1.33 -5.15 11.84
C LEU A 201 1.07 -4.09 10.76
N PRO A 202 1.11 -4.40 9.44
CA PRO A 202 0.84 -3.39 8.42
C PRO A 202 -0.56 -2.79 8.47
N SER A 203 -1.52 -3.44 9.11
CA SER A 203 -2.89 -2.94 9.27
C SER A 203 -2.95 -1.60 10.03
N GLU A 204 -1.94 -1.30 10.85
CA GLU A 204 -1.82 -0.08 11.61
C GLU A 204 -1.23 1.09 10.80
N ILE A 205 -0.66 0.81 9.61
CA ILE A 205 -0.05 1.84 8.76
C ILE A 205 -1.13 2.58 7.98
N ARG A 206 -1.53 3.73 8.51
CA ARG A 206 -2.59 4.58 7.95
C ARG A 206 -2.09 6.00 7.72
N GLY A 207 -2.82 6.75 6.88
CA GLY A 207 -2.54 8.17 6.63
C GLY A 207 -1.58 8.43 5.46
N TYR A 208 -1.12 9.67 5.37
CA TYR A 208 -0.24 10.18 4.32
C TYR A 208 0.79 11.12 4.95
N GLY A 209 1.91 11.33 4.24
CA GLY A 209 2.95 12.25 4.67
C GLY A 209 3.50 11.88 6.05
N HIS A 210 3.63 12.88 6.94
CA HIS A 210 4.17 12.70 8.29
C HIS A 210 3.37 11.69 9.13
N VAL A 211 2.04 11.64 9.00
CA VAL A 211 1.19 10.70 9.73
C VAL A 211 1.55 9.26 9.37
N LYS A 212 1.79 8.99 8.08
CA LYS A 212 2.21 7.67 7.62
C LYS A 212 3.63 7.32 8.10
N LEU A 213 4.54 8.30 8.08
CA LEU A 213 5.91 8.10 8.59
C LEU A 213 5.91 7.72 10.08
N GLU A 214 5.12 8.41 10.91
CA GLU A 214 4.93 8.06 12.32
C GLU A 214 4.33 6.66 12.50
N ALA A 215 3.38 6.27 11.63
CA ALA A 215 2.81 4.92 11.67
C ALA A 215 3.85 3.85 11.29
N ILE A 216 4.73 4.13 10.34
CA ILE A 216 5.86 3.25 9.99
C ILE A 216 6.84 3.14 11.16
N ASP A 217 7.16 4.24 11.84
CA ASP A 217 8.06 4.21 12.99
C ASP A 217 7.46 3.38 14.15
N ARG A 218 6.12 3.48 14.39
CA ARG A 218 5.41 2.60 15.34
C ARG A 218 5.44 1.13 14.93
N PHE A 219 5.29 0.85 13.65
CA PHE A 219 5.41 -0.51 13.11
C PHE A 219 6.76 -1.14 13.46
N TYR A 220 7.88 -0.45 13.22
CA TYR A 220 9.21 -0.95 13.58
C TYR A 220 9.39 -1.10 15.09
N ALA A 221 8.90 -0.15 15.88
CA ALA A 221 8.94 -0.24 17.34
C ALA A 221 8.18 -1.48 17.85
N ARG A 222 6.99 -1.75 17.28
CA ARG A 222 6.18 -2.92 17.65
C ARG A 222 6.85 -4.23 17.24
N TRP A 223 7.39 -4.31 16.03
CA TRP A 223 8.19 -5.45 15.59
C TRP A 223 9.34 -5.73 16.57
N SER A 224 10.11 -4.70 16.94
CA SER A 224 11.22 -4.85 17.88
C SER A 224 10.77 -5.39 19.24
N GLN A 225 9.61 -4.97 19.74
CA GLN A 225 9.02 -5.47 20.98
C GLN A 225 8.63 -6.95 20.90
N ILE A 226 7.97 -7.35 19.79
CA ILE A 226 7.55 -8.75 19.58
C ILE A 226 8.81 -9.65 19.49
N ARG A 227 9.78 -9.22 18.67
CA ARG A 227 11.05 -9.92 18.50
C ARG A 227 11.77 -10.12 19.85
N LYS A 228 11.93 -9.06 20.62
CA LYS A 228 12.57 -9.11 21.94
C LYS A 228 11.84 -10.11 22.87
N LYS A 229 10.52 -10.04 22.96
CA LYS A 229 9.72 -10.98 23.76
C LYS A 229 9.94 -12.44 23.35
N ALA A 230 9.98 -12.70 22.04
CA ALA A 230 10.15 -14.04 21.51
C ALA A 230 11.51 -14.63 21.94
N TYR A 231 12.60 -13.87 21.79
CA TYR A 231 13.93 -14.30 22.19
C TYR A 231 14.12 -14.43 23.70
N GLU A 232 13.54 -13.52 24.51
CA GLU A 232 13.57 -13.64 25.97
C GLU A 232 12.86 -14.90 26.47
N GLY A 233 11.75 -15.32 25.80
CA GLY A 233 11.03 -16.54 26.13
C GLY A 233 11.81 -17.84 25.88
N THR A 234 12.80 -17.81 24.98
CA THR A 234 13.67 -18.97 24.67
C THR A 234 15.02 -18.94 25.39
N GLY A 235 15.31 -17.90 26.18
CA GLY A 235 16.62 -17.70 26.80
C GLY A 235 17.76 -17.35 25.81
N GLN A 236 17.41 -17.07 24.56
CA GLN A 236 18.35 -16.64 23.51
C GLN A 236 18.47 -15.12 23.48
N LYS A 237 19.65 -14.59 23.16
CA LYS A 237 19.83 -13.15 22.92
C LYS A 237 19.43 -12.83 21.49
N ALA A 238 18.59 -11.80 21.30
CA ALA A 238 18.34 -11.23 19.99
C ALA A 238 19.65 -10.64 19.43
N ALA A 239 20.10 -11.15 18.30
CA ALA A 239 21.28 -10.65 17.60
C ALA A 239 20.98 -9.34 16.86
#